data_9a6da6df6c6f43f6afd5d0304339d1b3
#
_entry.id   9a6da6df6c6f43f6afd5d0304339d1b3
#
_cell.length_a   1.000
_cell.length_b   1.000
_cell.length_c   1.000
_cell.angle_alpha   90.00
_cell.angle_beta   90.00
_cell.angle_gamma   90.00
#
_symmetry.space_group_name_H-M   'P 1'
#
loop_
_entity.id
_entity.type
_entity.pdbx_description
1 polymer ?
#
loop_
_entity_poly.entity_id
_entity_poly.type
_entity_poly.pdbx_seq_one_letter_code
_entity_poly.pdbx_strand_id
1 'polypeptide(L)'
;MPRVMFTISYSIKPESRDQYLALIVEMKNHLTTVGKHNYSVFESKGKKNQFTEVFVANSLEEYDTLEDNMDEKAQELTSTLQSFVDDGGMKYNTIVEAV
;
A
#
# COMPACT_ATOMS: atom_id res chain seq x y z
N MET A 1 18.81 2.56 14.52
CA MET A 1 17.80 3.41 13.88
C MET A 1 16.49 2.65 13.81
N PRO A 2 15.41 3.19 14.34
CA PRO A 2 14.14 2.48 14.29
C PRO A 2 13.58 2.46 12.86
N ARG A 3 13.03 1.32 12.48
CA ARG A 3 12.29 1.22 11.23
C ARG A 3 10.89 1.77 11.44
N VAL A 4 10.28 2.22 10.36
CA VAL A 4 8.92 2.75 10.38
C VAL A 4 8.07 1.89 9.43
N MET A 5 6.92 1.45 9.89
CA MET A 5 5.97 0.71 9.06
C MET A 5 4.73 1.57 8.84
N PHE A 6 4.40 1.80 7.59
CA PHE A 6 3.21 2.53 7.22
C PHE A 6 2.23 1.56 6.57
N THR A 7 1.00 1.50 7.07
CA THR A 7 0.01 0.58 6.55
C THR A 7 -1.24 1.30 6.08
N ILE A 8 -1.85 0.75 5.03
CA ILE A 8 -3.13 1.22 4.51
C ILE A 8 -4.04 0.01 4.42
N SER A 9 -5.12 -0.01 5.21
CA SER A 9 -6.07 -1.11 5.25
C SER A 9 -7.40 -0.69 4.65
N TYR A 10 -8.01 -1.60 3.89
CA TYR A 10 -9.28 -1.33 3.22
C TYR A 10 -9.92 -2.64 2.77
N SER A 11 -11.21 -2.57 2.45
CA SER A 11 -11.91 -3.66 1.78
C SER A 11 -12.25 -3.22 0.37
N ILE A 12 -12.22 -4.15 -0.57
CA ILE A 12 -12.56 -3.86 -1.96
C ILE A 12 -13.94 -4.43 -2.29
N LYS A 13 -14.54 -3.89 -3.35
CA LYS A 13 -15.79 -4.42 -3.88
C LYS A 13 -15.53 -5.83 -4.42
N PRO A 14 -16.34 -6.84 -4.05
CA PRO A 14 -16.10 -8.23 -4.49
C PRO A 14 -16.00 -8.38 -6.01
N GLU A 15 -16.81 -7.63 -6.75
CA GLU A 15 -16.81 -7.66 -8.22
C GLU A 15 -15.53 -7.09 -8.84
N SER A 16 -14.75 -6.34 -8.06
CA SER A 16 -13.51 -5.71 -8.53
C SER A 16 -12.26 -6.54 -8.19
N ARG A 17 -12.41 -7.70 -7.55
CA ARG A 17 -11.28 -8.46 -7.03
C ARG A 17 -10.21 -8.77 -8.10
N ASP A 18 -10.62 -9.28 -9.25
CA ASP A 18 -9.65 -9.66 -10.29
C ASP A 18 -8.92 -8.44 -10.84
N GLN A 19 -9.62 -7.34 -11.04
CA GLN A 19 -9.02 -6.08 -11.49
C GLN A 19 -8.08 -5.51 -10.44
N TYR A 20 -8.47 -5.61 -9.17
CA TYR A 20 -7.65 -5.16 -8.06
C TYR A 20 -6.34 -5.95 -7.98
N LEU A 21 -6.42 -7.28 -8.07
CA LEU A 21 -5.22 -8.11 -7.98
C LEU A 21 -4.24 -7.82 -9.13
N ALA A 22 -4.75 -7.61 -10.34
CA ALA A 22 -3.92 -7.23 -11.47
C ALA A 22 -3.26 -5.88 -11.25
N LEU A 23 -4.00 -4.91 -10.72
CA LEU A 23 -3.47 -3.58 -10.42
C LEU A 23 -2.38 -3.64 -9.36
N ILE A 24 -2.60 -4.44 -8.30
CA ILE A 24 -1.64 -4.56 -7.19
C ILE A 24 -0.33 -5.21 -7.65
N VAL A 25 -0.39 -6.18 -8.55
CA VAL A 25 0.83 -6.76 -9.12
C VAL A 25 1.63 -5.68 -9.85
N GLU A 26 0.97 -4.86 -10.66
CA GLU A 26 1.61 -3.77 -11.37
C GLU A 26 2.19 -2.73 -10.40
N MET A 27 1.41 -2.36 -9.38
CA MET A 27 1.84 -1.39 -8.38
C MET A 27 3.05 -1.91 -7.60
N LYS A 28 3.03 -3.17 -7.17
CA LYS A 28 4.16 -3.76 -6.46
C LYS A 28 5.41 -3.76 -7.31
N ASN A 29 5.29 -4.19 -8.57
CA ASN A 29 6.44 -4.19 -9.48
C ASN A 29 7.01 -2.79 -9.66
N HIS A 30 6.15 -1.80 -9.86
CA HIS A 30 6.59 -0.42 -10.05
C HIS A 30 7.25 0.15 -8.79
N LEU A 31 6.60 0.00 -7.64
CA LEU A 31 7.10 0.57 -6.39
C LEU A 31 8.40 -0.09 -5.93
N THR A 32 8.55 -1.40 -6.14
CA THR A 32 9.77 -2.09 -5.69
C THR A 32 10.91 -1.95 -6.68
N THR A 33 10.64 -1.85 -7.98
CA THR A 33 11.67 -1.82 -9.02
C THR A 33 12.10 -0.39 -9.34
N VAL A 34 11.15 0.50 -9.59
CA VAL A 34 11.45 1.89 -9.97
C VAL A 34 11.63 2.77 -8.74
N GLY A 35 10.66 2.71 -7.81
CA GLY A 35 10.70 3.51 -6.58
C GLY A 35 11.60 2.97 -5.50
N LYS A 36 11.98 1.70 -5.61
CA LYS A 36 12.82 0.97 -4.64
C LYS A 36 12.28 1.01 -3.22
N HIS A 37 10.94 1.01 -3.11
CA HIS A 37 10.27 0.95 -1.81
C HIS A 37 10.17 -0.50 -1.34
N ASN A 38 10.21 -0.70 -0.03
CA ASN A 38 9.87 -1.98 0.56
C ASN A 38 8.36 -2.02 0.74
N TYR A 39 7.67 -2.59 -0.24
CA TYR A 39 6.22 -2.56 -0.33
C TYR A 39 5.67 -3.98 -0.51
N SER A 40 4.65 -4.30 0.26
CA SER A 40 3.97 -5.60 0.19
C SER A 40 2.47 -5.40 0.44
N VAL A 41 1.67 -6.34 -0.04
CA VAL A 41 0.23 -6.32 0.15
C VAL A 41 -0.20 -7.67 0.70
N PHE A 42 -1.00 -7.64 1.75
CA PHE A 42 -1.50 -8.84 2.42
C PHE A 42 -3.02 -8.84 2.43
N GLU A 43 -3.61 -10.02 2.26
CA GLU A 43 -5.05 -10.20 2.45
C GLU A 43 -5.29 -10.74 3.84
N SER A 44 -6.32 -10.25 4.55
CA SER A 44 -6.64 -10.69 5.89
C SER A 44 -7.07 -12.15 5.88
N LYS A 45 -6.48 -12.96 6.77
CA LYS A 45 -6.90 -14.34 6.94
C LYS A 45 -8.31 -14.34 7.55
N GLY A 46 -9.22 -15.02 6.90
CA GLY A 46 -10.59 -15.13 7.37
C GLY A 46 -11.53 -14.00 6.95
N LYS A 47 -11.01 -12.97 6.30
CA LYS A 47 -11.84 -11.87 5.77
C LYS A 47 -11.47 -11.63 4.31
N LYS A 48 -12.24 -12.27 3.42
CA LYS A 48 -12.02 -12.14 1.99
C LYS A 48 -12.22 -10.70 1.54
N ASN A 49 -11.38 -10.25 0.59
CA ASN A 49 -11.42 -8.90 0.00
C ASN A 49 -11.02 -7.78 0.95
N GLN A 50 -10.43 -8.11 2.11
CA GLN A 50 -9.85 -7.11 3.00
C GLN A 50 -8.33 -7.18 2.90
N PHE A 51 -7.71 -6.08 2.50
CA PHE A 51 -6.28 -6.02 2.21
C PHE A 51 -5.58 -4.96 3.05
N THR A 52 -4.29 -5.18 3.28
CA THR A 52 -3.42 -4.22 3.94
C THR A 52 -2.16 -4.04 3.10
N GLU A 53 -1.91 -2.82 2.66
CA GLU A 53 -0.65 -2.44 2.02
C GLU A 53 0.35 -2.06 3.10
N VAL A 54 1.59 -2.51 2.95
CA VAL A 54 2.63 -2.28 3.95
C VAL A 54 3.85 -1.67 3.27
N PHE A 55 4.26 -0.51 3.75
CA PHE A 55 5.54 0.11 3.41
C PHE A 55 6.45 0.04 4.64
N VAL A 56 7.69 -0.37 4.44
CA VAL A 56 8.69 -0.37 5.51
C VAL A 56 9.82 0.57 5.13
N ALA A 57 10.04 1.58 5.96
CA ALA A 57 11.16 2.50 5.83
C ALA A 57 12.22 2.17 6.87
N ASN A 58 13.49 2.30 6.50
CA ASN A 58 14.60 1.95 7.39
C ASN A 58 14.86 3.01 8.47
N SER A 59 14.27 4.19 8.33
CA SER A 59 14.44 5.30 9.27
C SER A 59 13.26 6.26 9.16
N LEU A 60 13.12 7.15 10.16
CA LEU A 60 12.13 8.21 10.11
C LEU A 60 12.38 9.17 8.93
N GLU A 61 13.64 9.42 8.62
CA GLU A 61 14.00 10.28 7.49
C GLU A 61 13.53 9.69 6.17
N GLU A 62 13.74 8.38 5.96
CA GLU A 62 13.26 7.69 4.77
C GLU A 62 11.74 7.72 4.70
N TYR A 63 11.06 7.52 5.83
CA TYR A 63 9.61 7.58 5.90
C TYR A 63 9.09 8.96 5.47
N ASP A 64 9.73 10.02 5.94
CA ASP A 64 9.30 11.39 5.63
C ASP A 64 9.38 11.70 4.14
N THR A 65 10.22 10.98 3.39
CA THR A 65 10.38 11.19 1.94
C THR A 65 9.51 10.26 1.10
N LEU A 66 8.72 9.36 1.70
CA LEU A 66 7.94 8.39 0.93
C LEU A 66 7.00 9.04 -0.08
N GLU A 67 6.24 10.05 0.34
CA GLU A 67 5.32 10.75 -0.54
C GLU A 67 6.06 11.50 -1.65
N ASP A 68 7.18 12.12 -1.31
CA ASP A 68 7.98 12.89 -2.27
C ASP A 68 8.58 11.99 -3.34
N ASN A 69 8.77 10.70 -3.03
CA ASN A 69 9.34 9.73 -3.95
C ASN A 69 8.30 8.98 -4.78
N MET A 70 7.01 9.32 -4.63
CA MET A 70 5.94 8.76 -5.44
C MET A 70 5.85 9.48 -6.77
N ASP A 71 6.13 8.76 -7.87
CA ASP A 71 6.09 9.34 -9.19
C ASP A 71 4.66 9.38 -9.76
N GLU A 72 4.53 9.92 -10.96
CA GLU A 72 3.24 10.08 -11.61
C GLU A 72 2.53 8.74 -11.82
N LYS A 73 3.27 7.70 -12.21
CA LYS A 73 2.67 6.37 -12.43
C LYS A 73 2.14 5.80 -11.13
N ALA A 74 2.87 5.95 -10.02
CA ALA A 74 2.40 5.49 -8.71
C ALA A 74 1.12 6.22 -8.31
N GLN A 75 1.02 7.51 -8.59
CA GLN A 75 -0.17 8.28 -8.30
C GLN A 75 -1.36 7.84 -9.15
N GLU A 76 -1.15 7.54 -10.42
CA GLU A 76 -2.20 7.02 -11.30
C GLU A 76 -2.71 5.67 -10.82
N LEU A 77 -1.80 4.77 -10.45
CA LEU A 77 -2.17 3.44 -9.93
C LEU A 77 -2.98 3.58 -8.64
N THR A 78 -2.57 4.49 -7.76
CA THR A 78 -3.30 4.75 -6.51
C THR A 78 -4.71 5.28 -6.77
N SER A 79 -4.85 6.17 -7.74
CA SER A 79 -6.16 6.70 -8.11
C SER A 79 -7.09 5.59 -8.61
N THR A 80 -6.55 4.69 -9.45
CA THR A 80 -7.32 3.55 -9.94
C THR A 80 -7.71 2.61 -8.80
N LEU A 81 -6.77 2.37 -7.87
CA LEU A 81 -7.01 1.55 -6.69
C LEU A 81 -8.20 2.05 -5.88
N GLN A 82 -8.28 3.36 -5.68
CA GLN A 82 -9.35 3.96 -4.89
C GLN A 82 -10.74 3.65 -5.46
N SER A 83 -10.84 3.47 -6.77
CA SER A 83 -12.12 3.14 -7.41
C SER A 83 -12.61 1.73 -7.05
N PHE A 84 -11.73 0.86 -6.59
CA PHE A 84 -12.09 -0.51 -6.19
C PHE A 84 -12.42 -0.63 -4.70
N VAL A 85 -12.10 0.38 -3.90
CA VAL A 85 -12.33 0.37 -2.45
C VAL A 85 -13.80 0.57 -2.17
N ASP A 86 -14.32 -0.21 -1.20
CA ASP A 86 -15.73 -0.11 -0.82
C ASP A 86 -16.04 1.14 0.02
N ASP A 87 -17.27 1.25 0.49
CA ASP A 87 -17.73 2.43 1.23
C ASP A 87 -17.07 2.62 2.60
N GLY A 88 -16.37 1.59 3.10
CA GLY A 88 -15.65 1.68 4.38
C GLY A 88 -14.42 2.58 4.31
N GLY A 89 -13.92 2.86 3.10
CA GLY A 89 -12.78 3.74 2.91
C GLY A 89 -11.47 3.10 3.31
N MET A 90 -10.44 3.93 3.39
CA MET A 90 -9.07 3.51 3.72
C MET A 90 -8.71 3.93 5.14
N LYS A 91 -8.00 3.06 5.85
CA LYS A 91 -7.49 3.34 7.18
C LYS A 91 -5.96 3.37 7.13
N TYR A 92 -5.39 4.45 7.63
CA TYR A 92 -3.94 4.67 7.61
C TYR A 92 -3.38 4.51 9.02
N ASN A 93 -2.23 3.86 9.12
CA ASN A 93 -1.56 3.70 10.41
C ASN A 93 -0.04 3.77 10.20
N THR A 94 0.63 4.48 11.09
CA THR A 94 2.09 4.59 11.08
C THR A 94 2.61 4.10 12.41
N ILE A 95 3.49 3.11 12.39
CA ILE A 95 4.07 2.54 13.61
C ILE A 95 5.58 2.58 13.51
N VAL A 96 6.22 2.83 14.64
CA VAL A 96 7.67 2.98 14.74
C VAL A 96 8.22 1.83 15.58
N GLU A 97 9.30 1.23 15.12
CA GLU A 97 9.93 0.12 15.82
C GLU A 97 10.37 0.56 17.21
N ALA A 98 9.92 -0.17 18.25
CA ALA A 98 10.17 0.21 19.64
C ALA A 98 11.40 -0.47 20.24
N VAL A 99 11.76 -1.62 19.70
CA VAL A 99 12.91 -2.40 20.21
C VAL A 99 13.68 -3.07 19.09
#